data_2d1217e8686778f5da1efd586677b8dd
#
_entry.id   2d1217e8686778f5da1efd586677b8dd
#
_cell.length_a   1.000
_cell.length_b   1.000
_cell.length_c   1.000
_cell.angle_alpha   90.00
_cell.angle_beta   90.00
_cell.angle_gamma   90.00
#
_symmetry.space_group_name_H-M   'P 1'
#
loop_
_entity.id
_entity.type
_entity.pdbx_description
1 polymer ?
#
loop_
_entity_poly.entity_id
_entity_poly.type
_entity_poly.pdbx_seq_one_letter_code
_entity_poly.pdbx_strand_id
1 'polypeptide(L)'
;MNETLKLNNPGVFSRRQFGAIAGAAALAALASPQAEAHSAPVSNSAAPVMQTGNGEWTYQVAQGWGKLPAGTAFGGTHGGIATDKGGRVYISTQSNTGILVYAPDGSLLKTIAGDYPEVHSMVYAQEGGEEYLYTTVQKGTPKENWLFVRMKTDGTVVQKITAPQEAGFKASNEWRLTAAVPAPDGSILIANGYGDSRIFKFDRQGNYRASYAGKGSTNGLFDCSHGLSVDTRYDQPLLLVCDRENRRLCHFDFDGKFVGNITSHMRRPCQVSFHGDYAVVSELEGRVTVLDKDNTPVAFLGDNPQKSQWANYQLRPGDIATATFSAAHGCYIDQNADIYVSDWNQVGRITKLVRMTT
;
A
#
# COMPACT_ATOMS: atom_id res chain seq x y z
N MET A 1 -24.22 -45.72 -5.40
CA MET A 1 -22.96 -46.18 -5.98
C MET A 1 -21.90 -45.22 -5.58
N ASN A 2 -21.07 -45.68 -4.66
CA ASN A 2 -19.91 -44.93 -4.13
C ASN A 2 -18.72 -45.07 -5.07
N GLU A 3 -18.06 -43.98 -5.40
CA GLU A 3 -16.67 -44.06 -5.86
C GLU A 3 -15.81 -43.07 -5.06
N THR A 4 -14.96 -43.72 -4.27
CA THR A 4 -13.93 -43.12 -3.42
C THR A 4 -12.66 -42.90 -4.25
N LEU A 5 -12.21 -41.67 -4.40
CA LEU A 5 -10.91 -41.38 -5.01
C LEU A 5 -9.81 -41.36 -3.93
N LYS A 6 -8.88 -42.29 -4.09
CA LYS A 6 -7.68 -42.48 -3.27
C LYS A 6 -6.63 -41.43 -3.60
N LEU A 7 -6.13 -40.74 -2.57
CA LEU A 7 -4.92 -39.93 -2.63
C LEU A 7 -3.68 -40.85 -2.57
N ASN A 8 -2.83 -40.77 -3.55
CA ASN A 8 -1.50 -41.41 -3.57
C ASN A 8 -0.47 -40.42 -3.03
N ASN A 9 0.26 -40.87 -2.03
CA ASN A 9 1.42 -40.22 -1.42
C ASN A 9 2.69 -40.83 -1.98
N PRO A 10 3.70 -40.09 -2.45
CA PRO A 10 5.03 -40.65 -2.66
C PRO A 10 6.06 -40.07 -1.68
N GLY A 11 6.57 -40.92 -0.79
CA GLY A 11 7.94 -41.39 -0.87
C GLY A 11 9.00 -40.46 -0.24
N VAL A 12 9.35 -40.85 0.96
CA VAL A 12 10.56 -40.46 1.72
C VAL A 12 11.79 -40.89 0.94
N PHE A 13 12.77 -40.01 0.71
CA PHE A 13 14.13 -40.36 0.33
C PHE A 13 15.11 -40.15 1.48
N SER A 14 15.84 -41.26 1.79
CA SER A 14 16.81 -41.39 2.85
C SER A 14 18.20 -40.84 2.49
N ARG A 15 18.92 -40.42 3.49
CA ARG A 15 20.36 -40.06 3.49
C ARG A 15 21.23 -41.29 3.24
N ARG A 16 22.28 -41.17 2.41
CA ARG A 16 23.59 -41.82 2.44
C ARG A 16 24.42 -41.27 1.27
N GLN A 17 25.73 -41.04 1.26
CA GLN A 17 26.86 -41.28 2.15
C GLN A 17 28.03 -40.42 1.66
N PHE A 18 28.86 -40.00 2.61
CA PHE A 18 30.14 -39.32 2.40
C PHE A 18 31.20 -40.25 1.90
N GLY A 19 32.05 -39.78 0.96
CA GLY A 19 33.35 -40.34 0.64
C GLY A 19 34.42 -39.24 0.70
N ALA A 20 35.32 -39.39 1.66
CA ALA A 20 36.49 -38.52 1.83
C ALA A 20 37.64 -39.04 0.96
N ILE A 21 38.36 -38.15 0.27
CA ILE A 21 39.70 -38.43 -0.28
C ILE A 21 40.64 -37.33 0.20
N ALA A 22 41.61 -37.71 1.01
CA ALA A 22 42.76 -36.92 1.37
C ALA A 22 43.86 -37.11 0.33
N GLY A 23 44.44 -36.03 -0.14
CA GLY A 23 45.63 -36.02 -0.98
C GLY A 23 46.58 -34.90 -0.56
N ALA A 24 47.73 -35.31 0.01
CA ALA A 24 48.84 -34.43 0.32
C ALA A 24 49.64 -34.06 -0.94
N ALA A 25 50.05 -32.83 -1.11
CA ALA A 25 51.04 -32.45 -2.07
C ALA A 25 51.90 -31.28 -1.58
N ALA A 26 53.14 -31.39 -1.84
CA ALA A 26 54.33 -30.73 -1.31
C ALA A 26 54.44 -29.24 -1.58
N LEU A 27 55.15 -28.55 -0.65
CA LEU A 27 55.67 -27.20 -0.81
C LEU A 27 56.78 -27.15 -1.88
N ALA A 28 56.63 -26.22 -2.83
CA ALA A 28 57.74 -25.68 -3.59
C ALA A 28 57.68 -24.14 -3.48
N ALA A 29 58.67 -23.55 -2.81
CA ALA A 29 58.84 -22.11 -2.74
C ALA A 29 59.50 -21.64 -4.06
N LEU A 30 58.81 -20.73 -4.77
CA LEU A 30 59.38 -19.93 -5.84
C LEU A 30 59.15 -18.44 -5.56
N ALA A 31 60.26 -17.69 -5.58
CA ALA A 31 60.26 -16.25 -5.39
C ALA A 31 59.45 -15.54 -6.48
N SER A 32 58.55 -14.66 -6.08
CA SER A 32 57.81 -13.78 -6.97
C SER A 32 58.54 -12.44 -7.16
N PRO A 33 58.60 -11.88 -8.36
CA PRO A 33 58.99 -10.49 -8.55
C PRO A 33 57.90 -9.55 -8.03
N GLN A 34 58.33 -8.47 -7.36
CA GLN A 34 57.41 -7.37 -6.97
C GLN A 34 56.81 -6.73 -8.21
N ALA A 35 55.49 -6.92 -8.36
CA ALA A 35 54.70 -6.12 -9.30
C ALA A 35 54.33 -4.80 -8.60
N GLU A 36 54.78 -3.69 -9.15
CA GLU A 36 54.29 -2.38 -8.78
C GLU A 36 52.81 -2.31 -8.99
N ALA A 37 52.06 -2.07 -7.91
CA ALA A 37 50.61 -1.86 -7.95
C ALA A 37 50.34 -0.49 -8.63
N HIS A 38 50.05 -0.53 -9.91
CA HIS A 38 49.36 0.59 -10.56
C HIS A 38 47.95 0.67 -9.94
N SER A 39 47.74 1.64 -9.06
CA SER A 39 46.41 2.02 -8.61
C SER A 39 45.63 2.51 -9.84
N ALA A 40 44.71 1.66 -10.32
CA ALA A 40 43.74 2.10 -11.29
C ALA A 40 42.91 3.25 -10.69
N PRO A 41 42.60 4.29 -11.45
CA PRO A 41 41.75 5.38 -10.96
C PRO A 41 40.43 4.80 -10.53
N VAL A 42 40.07 5.03 -9.28
CA VAL A 42 38.70 4.74 -8.78
C VAL A 42 37.78 5.66 -9.60
N SER A 43 37.13 5.10 -10.60
CA SER A 43 36.04 5.78 -11.28
C SER A 43 34.93 5.98 -10.27
N ASN A 44 34.77 7.21 -9.81
CA ASN A 44 33.57 7.68 -9.10
C ASN A 44 32.43 7.71 -10.13
N SER A 45 31.98 6.55 -10.61
CA SER A 45 30.73 6.47 -11.34
C SER A 45 29.62 6.64 -10.30
N ALA A 46 28.98 7.82 -10.29
CA ALA A 46 27.75 8.03 -9.55
C ALA A 46 26.82 6.85 -9.86
N ALA A 47 26.24 6.25 -8.81
CA ALA A 47 25.29 5.16 -9.01
C ALA A 47 24.22 5.61 -10.01
N PRO A 48 23.77 4.73 -10.95
CA PRO A 48 22.84 5.14 -11.97
C PRO A 48 21.57 5.71 -11.33
N VAL A 49 21.19 6.91 -11.77
CA VAL A 49 19.98 7.58 -11.31
C VAL A 49 18.80 6.73 -11.77
N MET A 50 18.06 6.17 -10.82
CA MET A 50 16.91 5.32 -11.11
C MET A 50 15.68 6.20 -11.28
N GLN A 51 15.18 6.28 -12.50
CA GLN A 51 14.04 7.13 -12.87
C GLN A 51 12.86 6.32 -13.35
N THR A 52 11.67 6.91 -13.22
CA THR A 52 10.41 6.39 -13.75
C THR A 52 9.49 7.55 -14.14
N GLY A 53 8.49 7.27 -15.00
CA GLY A 53 7.57 8.28 -15.51
C GLY A 53 8.10 8.94 -16.78
N ASN A 54 7.46 10.06 -17.15
CA ASN A 54 7.75 10.80 -18.38
C ASN A 54 7.33 12.27 -18.28
N GLY A 55 7.96 13.11 -19.08
CA GLY A 55 7.67 14.55 -19.15
C GLY A 55 7.77 15.22 -17.78
N GLU A 56 6.81 16.07 -17.47
CA GLU A 56 6.73 16.74 -16.15
C GLU A 56 6.50 15.76 -14.98
N TRP A 57 6.06 14.54 -15.25
CA TRP A 57 5.86 13.46 -14.27
C TRP A 57 7.04 12.48 -14.24
N THR A 58 8.24 12.99 -14.44
CA THR A 58 9.46 12.20 -14.26
C THR A 58 9.91 12.24 -12.80
N TYR A 59 10.21 11.08 -12.25
CA TYR A 59 10.58 10.88 -10.87
C TYR A 59 11.91 10.13 -10.72
N GLN A 60 12.64 10.50 -9.69
CA GLN A 60 13.82 9.77 -9.22
C GLN A 60 13.48 8.99 -7.96
N VAL A 61 13.90 7.73 -7.88
CA VAL A 61 13.79 6.93 -6.65
C VAL A 61 14.74 7.49 -5.59
N ALA A 62 14.22 7.88 -4.43
CA ALA A 62 15.00 8.27 -3.26
C ALA A 62 15.64 7.04 -2.62
N GLN A 63 16.89 6.75 -3.01
CA GLN A 63 17.59 5.58 -2.48
C GLN A 63 17.81 5.68 -0.97
N GLY A 64 17.42 4.62 -0.26
CA GLY A 64 17.63 4.53 1.17
C GLY A 64 16.68 5.37 2.02
N TRP A 65 15.65 5.98 1.44
CA TRP A 65 14.57 6.59 2.20
C TRP A 65 13.77 5.51 2.96
N GLY A 66 13.31 5.82 4.18
CA GLY A 66 12.49 4.90 4.98
C GLY A 66 13.28 3.73 5.57
N LYS A 67 14.54 3.94 5.93
CA LYS A 67 15.36 2.90 6.56
C LYS A 67 14.79 2.51 7.91
N LEU A 68 14.78 1.20 8.16
CA LEU A 68 14.49 0.64 9.47
C LEU A 68 15.79 0.48 10.28
N PRO A 69 15.72 0.48 11.63
CA PRO A 69 16.82 0.11 12.48
C PRO A 69 17.35 -1.29 12.12
N ALA A 70 18.67 -1.51 12.31
CA ALA A 70 19.28 -2.80 12.06
C ALA A 70 18.60 -3.92 12.85
N GLY A 71 18.33 -5.04 12.19
CA GLY A 71 17.65 -6.19 12.78
C GLY A 71 16.12 -6.08 12.83
N THR A 72 15.53 -5.01 12.30
CA THR A 72 14.07 -4.87 12.16
C THR A 72 13.61 -5.05 10.71
N ALA A 73 12.34 -5.38 10.51
CA ALA A 73 11.71 -5.51 9.21
C ALA A 73 10.32 -4.86 9.23
N PHE A 74 9.80 -4.45 8.08
CA PHE A 74 8.41 -3.95 7.97
C PHE A 74 7.40 -5.03 8.35
N GLY A 75 7.71 -6.30 8.10
CA GLY A 75 6.79 -7.41 8.32
C GLY A 75 5.61 -7.43 7.35
N GLY A 76 5.81 -6.95 6.14
CA GLY A 76 4.78 -6.63 5.17
C GLY A 76 4.32 -5.17 5.28
N THR A 77 4.06 -4.54 4.14
CA THR A 77 3.45 -3.20 4.04
C THR A 77 2.03 -3.34 3.51
N HIS A 78 1.16 -2.42 3.94
CA HIS A 78 -0.22 -2.36 3.47
C HIS A 78 -0.51 -1.03 2.76
N GLY A 79 -1.80 -0.69 2.57
CA GLY A 79 -2.22 0.47 1.80
C GLY A 79 -2.12 1.82 2.52
N GLY A 80 -1.95 1.82 3.84
CA GLY A 80 -2.00 3.06 4.61
C GLY A 80 -0.73 3.90 4.51
N ILE A 81 -0.78 4.99 3.75
CA ILE A 81 0.24 6.04 3.72
C ILE A 81 -0.45 7.40 3.86
N ALA A 82 0.09 8.26 4.71
CA ALA A 82 -0.37 9.63 4.87
C ALA A 82 0.78 10.55 5.28
N THR A 83 0.65 11.86 5.04
CA THR A 83 1.53 12.86 5.66
C THR A 83 0.72 13.82 6.51
N ASP A 84 1.32 14.31 7.60
CA ASP A 84 0.72 15.36 8.40
C ASP A 84 1.16 16.75 7.92
N LYS A 85 0.62 17.78 8.57
CA LYS A 85 0.95 19.19 8.29
C LYS A 85 2.45 19.51 8.45
N GLY A 86 3.15 18.77 9.33
CA GLY A 86 4.59 18.93 9.54
C GLY A 86 5.44 18.17 8.52
N GLY A 87 4.84 17.45 7.57
CA GLY A 87 5.54 16.63 6.58
C GLY A 87 6.03 15.29 7.11
N ARG A 88 5.62 14.86 8.32
CA ARG A 88 5.92 13.51 8.81
C ARG A 88 5.13 12.49 8.01
N VAL A 89 5.76 11.39 7.66
CA VAL A 89 5.17 10.34 6.82
C VAL A 89 4.80 9.15 7.69
N TYR A 90 3.53 8.75 7.63
CA TYR A 90 2.96 7.62 8.35
C TYR A 90 2.78 6.46 7.40
N ILE A 91 3.27 5.28 7.77
CA ILE A 91 3.22 4.07 6.94
C ILE A 91 2.72 2.91 7.77
N SER A 92 1.63 2.29 7.32
CA SER A 92 1.06 1.12 7.95
C SER A 92 1.85 -0.16 7.62
N THR A 93 1.91 -1.07 8.58
CA THR A 93 2.53 -2.39 8.42
C THR A 93 1.54 -3.51 8.69
N GLN A 94 1.88 -4.73 8.26
CA GLN A 94 1.21 -5.97 8.63
C GLN A 94 1.99 -6.69 9.76
N SER A 95 2.47 -5.94 10.73
CA SER A 95 3.26 -6.46 11.85
C SER A 95 2.88 -5.78 13.16
N ASN A 96 3.38 -6.30 14.28
CA ASN A 96 3.20 -5.71 15.61
C ASN A 96 3.84 -4.32 15.76
N THR A 97 4.55 -3.85 14.75
CA THR A 97 5.09 -2.49 14.70
C THR A 97 3.97 -1.44 14.53
N GLY A 98 2.82 -1.83 13.95
CA GLY A 98 1.68 -0.94 13.73
C GLY A 98 1.96 0.08 12.63
N ILE A 99 2.09 1.36 12.99
CA ILE A 99 2.36 2.46 12.06
C ILE A 99 3.76 3.02 12.34
N LEU A 100 4.58 3.09 11.29
CA LEU A 100 5.88 3.74 11.29
C LEU A 100 5.70 5.23 11.00
N VAL A 101 6.41 6.09 11.75
CA VAL A 101 6.39 7.54 11.56
C VAL A 101 7.78 8.02 11.20
N TYR A 102 7.93 8.54 9.99
CA TYR A 102 9.20 9.03 9.45
C TYR A 102 9.23 10.56 9.39
N ALA A 103 10.41 11.13 9.56
CA ALA A 103 10.70 12.49 9.13
C ALA A 103 10.71 12.58 7.58
N PRO A 104 10.60 13.78 6.99
CA PRO A 104 10.65 13.96 5.53
C PRO A 104 11.91 13.41 4.86
N ASP A 105 13.03 13.37 5.59
CA ASP A 105 14.31 12.84 5.12
C ASP A 105 14.39 11.30 5.14
N GLY A 106 13.36 10.62 5.67
CA GLY A 106 13.27 9.17 5.78
C GLY A 106 13.90 8.58 7.05
N SER A 107 14.29 9.40 8.03
CA SER A 107 14.68 8.93 9.34
C SER A 107 13.46 8.49 10.15
N LEU A 108 13.50 7.30 10.76
CA LEU A 108 12.41 6.80 11.60
C LEU A 108 12.39 7.59 12.93
N LEU A 109 11.26 8.25 13.21
CA LEU A 109 11.05 9.02 14.42
C LEU A 109 10.51 8.15 15.55
N LYS A 110 9.47 7.38 15.26
CA LYS A 110 8.78 6.51 16.24
C LYS A 110 7.89 5.49 15.54
N THR A 111 7.34 4.58 16.32
CA THR A 111 6.21 3.71 15.95
C THR A 111 5.01 4.05 16.83
N ILE A 112 3.82 3.93 16.28
CA ILE A 112 2.54 4.12 16.99
C ILE A 112 1.59 2.98 16.67
N ALA A 113 0.49 2.89 17.41
CA ALA A 113 -0.59 1.93 17.16
C ALA A 113 -0.14 0.46 17.17
N GLY A 114 0.82 0.08 18.03
CA GLY A 114 1.29 -1.31 18.16
C GLY A 114 0.19 -2.32 18.54
N ASP A 115 -0.91 -1.85 19.16
CA ASP A 115 -2.11 -2.66 19.45
C ASP A 115 -2.94 -2.96 18.19
N TYR A 116 -2.59 -2.38 17.05
CA TYR A 116 -3.27 -2.54 15.76
C TYR A 116 -2.27 -2.99 14.69
N PRO A 117 -1.84 -4.27 14.70
CA PRO A 117 -0.74 -4.76 13.87
C PRO A 117 -1.04 -4.84 12.39
N GLU A 118 -2.30 -4.75 11.98
CA GLU A 118 -2.72 -4.84 10.58
C GLU A 118 -3.62 -3.66 10.18
N VAL A 119 -3.05 -2.45 10.18
CA VAL A 119 -3.71 -1.27 9.61
C VAL A 119 -3.71 -1.37 8.09
N HIS A 120 -4.89 -1.53 7.50
CA HIS A 120 -5.03 -1.75 6.05
C HIS A 120 -5.01 -0.43 5.25
N SER A 121 -5.76 0.58 5.69
CA SER A 121 -5.78 1.90 5.07
C SER A 121 -5.62 3.00 6.12
N MET A 122 -5.18 4.16 5.67
CA MET A 122 -5.01 5.33 6.52
C MET A 122 -5.21 6.60 5.72
N VAL A 123 -5.99 7.52 6.27
CA VAL A 123 -6.19 8.87 5.74
C VAL A 123 -5.95 9.88 6.85
N TYR A 124 -5.15 10.89 6.56
CA TYR A 124 -4.95 12.03 7.45
C TYR A 124 -6.07 13.06 7.27
N ALA A 125 -6.53 13.64 8.38
CA ALA A 125 -7.49 14.74 8.37
C ALA A 125 -7.24 15.70 9.52
N GLN A 126 -7.59 16.98 9.30
CA GLN A 126 -7.62 18.01 10.33
C GLN A 126 -9.05 18.34 10.72
N GLU A 127 -9.33 18.39 12.02
CA GLU A 127 -10.65 18.72 12.54
C GLU A 127 -10.52 19.58 13.80
N GLY A 128 -11.10 20.79 13.77
CA GLY A 128 -11.09 21.67 14.94
C GLY A 128 -9.69 22.05 15.43
N GLY A 129 -8.69 22.05 14.56
CA GLY A 129 -7.29 22.34 14.91
C GLY A 129 -6.48 21.11 15.34
N GLU A 130 -7.11 19.95 15.52
CA GLU A 130 -6.47 18.68 15.86
C GLU A 130 -6.20 17.85 14.60
N GLU A 131 -5.17 16.99 14.67
CA GLU A 131 -4.75 16.11 13.58
C GLU A 131 -5.11 14.66 13.88
N TYR A 132 -5.76 13.98 12.92
CA TYR A 132 -6.24 12.61 13.06
C TYR A 132 -5.81 11.73 11.91
N LEU A 133 -5.68 10.44 12.24
CA LEU A 133 -5.58 9.34 11.28
C LEU A 133 -6.89 8.54 11.32
N TYR A 134 -7.54 8.42 10.18
CA TYR A 134 -8.71 7.57 9.93
C TYR A 134 -8.21 6.25 9.38
N THR A 135 -8.37 5.18 10.13
CA THR A 135 -7.76 3.89 9.78
C THR A 135 -8.77 2.77 9.74
N THR A 136 -8.56 1.79 8.86
CA THR A 136 -9.21 0.50 8.93
C THR A 136 -8.21 -0.54 9.41
N VAL A 137 -8.61 -1.37 10.35
CA VAL A 137 -7.75 -2.34 11.00
C VAL A 137 -8.29 -3.74 10.76
N GLN A 138 -7.45 -4.65 10.30
CA GLN A 138 -7.82 -6.06 10.08
C GLN A 138 -7.64 -6.90 11.34
N LYS A 139 -6.68 -6.54 12.21
CA LYS A 139 -6.46 -7.14 13.52
C LYS A 139 -6.12 -6.09 14.55
N GLY A 140 -6.66 -6.24 15.74
CA GLY A 140 -6.33 -5.46 16.91
C GLY A 140 -5.96 -6.35 18.09
N THR A 141 -5.48 -5.76 19.16
CA THR A 141 -5.18 -6.43 20.44
C THR A 141 -6.03 -5.82 21.54
N PRO A 142 -6.77 -6.62 22.36
CA PRO A 142 -6.97 -8.07 22.24
C PRO A 142 -7.92 -8.42 21.11
N LYS A 143 -7.54 -9.23 20.18
CA LYS A 143 -8.24 -9.89 19.07
C LYS A 143 -9.53 -9.24 18.53
N GLU A 144 -9.59 -7.90 18.54
CA GLU A 144 -10.65 -7.16 17.85
C GLU A 144 -10.35 -7.26 16.34
N ASN A 145 -11.18 -7.97 15.61
CA ASN A 145 -11.02 -8.14 14.18
C ASN A 145 -11.88 -7.11 13.45
N TRP A 146 -11.30 -6.50 12.41
CA TRP A 146 -12.02 -5.66 11.45
C TRP A 146 -12.79 -4.51 12.11
N LEU A 147 -12.08 -3.46 12.43
CA LEU A 147 -12.67 -2.24 12.99
C LEU A 147 -12.13 -1.00 12.30
N PHE A 148 -12.90 0.06 12.37
CA PHE A 148 -12.42 1.41 12.12
C PHE A 148 -11.85 1.99 13.40
N VAL A 149 -10.71 2.68 13.28
CA VAL A 149 -10.09 3.41 14.39
C VAL A 149 -9.75 4.83 13.92
N ARG A 150 -10.27 5.83 14.63
CA ARG A 150 -9.77 7.20 14.54
C ARG A 150 -8.81 7.44 15.70
N MET A 151 -7.60 7.85 15.39
CA MET A 151 -6.58 8.16 16.38
C MET A 151 -5.93 9.50 16.08
N LYS A 152 -5.33 10.13 17.10
CA LYS A 152 -4.45 11.29 16.90
C LYS A 152 -3.14 10.84 16.25
N THR A 153 -2.38 11.78 15.70
CA THR A 153 -1.07 11.53 15.07
C THR A 153 0.02 11.06 16.05
N ASP A 154 -0.26 11.07 17.34
CA ASP A 154 0.60 10.44 18.36
C ASP A 154 0.26 8.97 18.64
N GLY A 155 -0.85 8.46 18.09
CA GLY A 155 -1.37 7.11 18.30
C GLY A 155 -2.50 7.01 19.33
N THR A 156 -2.88 8.12 19.99
CA THR A 156 -3.99 8.12 20.95
C THR A 156 -5.32 7.84 20.24
N VAL A 157 -5.95 6.72 20.57
CA VAL A 157 -7.25 6.32 20.01
C VAL A 157 -8.36 7.19 20.60
N VAL A 158 -9.18 7.77 19.72
CA VAL A 158 -10.31 8.65 20.12
C VAL A 158 -11.67 8.04 19.75
N GLN A 159 -11.72 7.14 18.79
CA GLN A 159 -12.97 6.50 18.38
C GLN A 159 -12.71 5.12 17.75
N LYS A 160 -13.66 4.19 17.99
CA LYS A 160 -13.70 2.89 17.33
C LYS A 160 -15.12 2.66 16.78
N ILE A 161 -15.23 2.05 15.59
CA ILE A 161 -16.48 1.61 15.02
C ILE A 161 -16.33 0.15 14.61
N THR A 162 -17.23 -0.69 15.10
CA THR A 162 -17.36 -2.10 14.75
C THR A 162 -18.57 -2.31 13.83
N ALA A 163 -18.85 -3.54 13.45
CA ALA A 163 -20.01 -3.87 12.61
C ALA A 163 -21.31 -3.35 13.24
N PRO A 164 -22.09 -2.52 12.53
CA PRO A 164 -23.37 -2.05 13.05
C PRO A 164 -24.41 -3.19 13.02
N GLN A 165 -25.25 -3.25 14.03
CA GLN A 165 -26.31 -4.28 14.09
C GLN A 165 -27.31 -4.13 12.94
N GLU A 166 -27.58 -2.89 12.53
CA GLU A 166 -28.49 -2.53 11.44
C GLU A 166 -28.00 -3.02 10.07
N ALA A 167 -26.73 -3.38 9.94
CA ALA A 167 -26.18 -3.94 8.70
C ALA A 167 -26.75 -5.31 8.34
N GLY A 168 -27.35 -6.00 9.33
CA GLY A 168 -27.98 -7.30 9.15
C GLY A 168 -26.99 -8.44 8.86
N PHE A 169 -25.73 -8.30 9.27
CA PHE A 169 -24.73 -9.35 9.13
C PHE A 169 -25.12 -10.59 9.94
N LYS A 170 -24.96 -11.77 9.35
CA LYS A 170 -25.25 -13.07 9.98
C LYS A 170 -24.02 -13.66 10.66
N ALA A 171 -22.82 -13.24 10.26
CA ALA A 171 -21.57 -13.73 10.80
C ALA A 171 -20.57 -12.59 10.95
N SER A 172 -19.70 -12.70 11.95
CA SER A 172 -18.65 -11.68 12.22
C SER A 172 -17.61 -11.52 11.10
N ASN A 173 -17.46 -12.52 10.24
CA ASN A 173 -16.55 -12.49 9.10
C ASN A 173 -17.12 -11.75 7.88
N GLU A 174 -18.34 -11.21 7.96
CA GLU A 174 -18.92 -10.39 6.89
C GLU A 174 -18.47 -8.92 6.97
N TRP A 175 -18.02 -8.47 8.14
CA TRP A 175 -17.44 -7.14 8.35
C TRP A 175 -15.93 -7.17 8.12
N ARG A 176 -15.49 -6.78 6.89
CA ARG A 176 -14.11 -6.89 6.44
C ARG A 176 -13.66 -5.63 5.69
N LEU A 177 -13.23 -4.65 6.47
CA LEU A 177 -12.99 -3.28 6.04
C LEU A 177 -11.76 -3.15 5.13
N THR A 178 -11.85 -2.24 4.16
CA THR A 178 -10.74 -1.92 3.26
C THR A 178 -10.30 -0.46 3.39
N ALA A 179 -11.22 0.49 3.50
CA ALA A 179 -10.88 1.90 3.59
C ALA A 179 -11.87 2.68 4.43
N ALA A 180 -11.45 3.84 4.94
CA ALA A 180 -12.32 4.81 5.58
C ALA A 180 -11.85 6.23 5.28
N VAL A 181 -12.80 7.15 5.10
CA VAL A 181 -12.52 8.58 4.91
C VAL A 181 -13.53 9.44 5.68
N PRO A 182 -13.12 10.61 6.21
CA PRO A 182 -14.06 11.62 6.63
C PRO A 182 -14.69 12.31 5.42
N ALA A 183 -15.99 12.51 5.42
CA ALA A 183 -16.70 13.29 4.42
C ALA A 183 -16.73 14.79 4.83
N PRO A 184 -16.96 15.73 3.88
CA PRO A 184 -17.01 17.16 4.17
C PRO A 184 -18.07 17.57 5.19
N ASP A 185 -19.17 16.79 5.29
CA ASP A 185 -20.25 17.01 6.28
C ASP A 185 -19.89 16.51 7.70
N GLY A 186 -18.68 15.96 7.87
CA GLY A 186 -18.19 15.36 9.11
C GLY A 186 -18.64 13.92 9.34
N SER A 187 -19.40 13.34 8.42
CA SER A 187 -19.71 11.90 8.47
C SER A 187 -18.46 11.06 8.15
N ILE A 188 -18.49 9.79 8.51
CA ILE A 188 -17.42 8.82 8.26
C ILE A 188 -17.93 7.78 7.28
N LEU A 189 -17.24 7.63 6.15
CA LEU A 189 -17.54 6.60 5.17
C LEU A 189 -16.55 5.46 5.32
N ILE A 190 -17.06 4.24 5.40
CA ILE A 190 -16.27 3.02 5.61
C ILE A 190 -16.64 1.99 4.53
N ALA A 191 -15.65 1.53 3.78
CA ALA A 191 -15.82 0.48 2.78
C ALA A 191 -15.63 -0.91 3.40
N ASN A 192 -16.59 -1.79 3.17
CA ASN A 192 -16.53 -3.21 3.54
C ASN A 192 -16.08 -4.06 2.33
N GLY A 193 -14.99 -3.66 1.68
CA GLY A 193 -14.59 -4.18 0.37
C GLY A 193 -14.22 -5.66 0.34
N TYR A 194 -13.67 -6.21 1.42
CA TYR A 194 -13.40 -7.64 1.55
C TYR A 194 -14.59 -8.45 2.11
N GLY A 195 -15.69 -7.77 2.47
CA GLY A 195 -16.94 -8.37 2.83
C GLY A 195 -17.93 -8.35 1.65
N ASP A 196 -18.98 -7.57 1.80
CA ASP A 196 -20.09 -7.46 0.84
C ASP A 196 -19.97 -6.28 -0.15
N SER A 197 -18.84 -5.60 -0.15
CA SER A 197 -18.53 -4.44 -1.00
C SER A 197 -19.43 -3.21 -0.79
N ARG A 198 -20.25 -3.15 0.28
CA ARG A 198 -21.01 -1.95 0.63
C ARG A 198 -20.12 -0.85 1.19
N ILE A 199 -20.59 0.39 1.05
CA ILE A 199 -20.06 1.55 1.76
C ILE A 199 -21.04 1.92 2.86
N PHE A 200 -20.52 2.07 4.08
CA PHE A 200 -21.29 2.39 5.28
C PHE A 200 -21.06 3.85 5.67
N LYS A 201 -22.13 4.60 5.92
CA LYS A 201 -22.09 5.98 6.39
C LYS A 201 -22.44 6.01 7.88
N PHE A 202 -21.53 6.64 8.65
CA PHE A 202 -21.73 6.90 10.08
C PHE A 202 -21.71 8.41 10.30
N ASP A 203 -22.38 8.90 11.32
CA ASP A 203 -22.18 10.27 11.75
C ASP A 203 -20.83 10.44 12.47
N ARG A 204 -20.49 11.68 12.82
CA ARG A 204 -19.23 12.01 13.50
C ARG A 204 -19.07 11.28 14.85
N GLN A 205 -20.15 10.94 15.51
CA GLN A 205 -20.17 10.21 16.79
C GLN A 205 -20.02 8.70 16.61
N GLY A 206 -20.11 8.21 15.37
CA GLY A 206 -20.00 6.80 15.02
C GLY A 206 -21.34 6.04 15.03
N ASN A 207 -22.48 6.76 15.02
CA ASN A 207 -23.76 6.14 14.86
C ASN A 207 -24.02 5.81 13.38
N TYR A 208 -24.47 4.60 13.10
CA TYR A 208 -24.86 4.18 11.75
C TYR A 208 -25.97 5.06 11.17
N ARG A 209 -25.86 5.44 9.91
CA ARG A 209 -26.84 6.26 9.18
C ARG A 209 -27.40 5.56 7.97
N ALA A 210 -26.54 4.97 7.15
CA ALA A 210 -26.92 4.31 5.91
C ALA A 210 -25.84 3.34 5.42
N SER A 211 -26.20 2.49 4.48
CA SER A 211 -25.23 1.82 3.61
C SER A 211 -25.77 1.76 2.19
N TYR A 212 -24.88 1.76 1.23
CA TYR A 212 -25.25 1.75 -0.19
C TYR A 212 -24.27 0.92 -1.01
N ALA A 213 -24.64 0.72 -2.30
CA ALA A 213 -23.96 -0.17 -3.22
C ALA A 213 -24.02 -1.64 -2.76
N GLY A 214 -23.00 -2.41 -3.01
CA GLY A 214 -22.88 -3.83 -2.70
C GLY A 214 -22.14 -4.56 -3.81
N LYS A 215 -22.11 -5.88 -3.74
CA LYS A 215 -21.34 -6.69 -4.67
C LYS A 215 -21.99 -6.75 -6.06
N GLY A 216 -21.18 -6.46 -7.10
CA GLY A 216 -21.60 -6.54 -8.50
C GLY A 216 -20.65 -5.81 -9.45
N SER A 217 -20.96 -5.79 -10.75
CA SER A 217 -20.17 -5.16 -11.79
C SER A 217 -20.89 -4.04 -12.56
N THR A 218 -22.21 -3.88 -12.34
CA THR A 218 -22.99 -2.82 -12.95
C THR A 218 -22.68 -1.46 -12.30
N ASN A 219 -23.18 -0.37 -12.90
CA ASN A 219 -23.02 0.97 -12.35
C ASN A 219 -23.61 1.05 -10.94
N GLY A 220 -22.85 1.62 -10.02
CA GLY A 220 -23.27 1.76 -8.62
C GLY A 220 -23.02 0.53 -7.75
N LEU A 221 -22.53 -0.59 -8.29
CA LEU A 221 -22.10 -1.77 -7.54
C LEU A 221 -20.58 -1.96 -7.67
N PHE A 222 -19.97 -2.75 -6.76
CA PHE A 222 -18.54 -2.99 -6.71
C PHE A 222 -18.20 -4.48 -6.65
N ASP A 223 -17.08 -4.85 -7.27
CA ASP A 223 -16.37 -6.07 -6.91
C ASP A 223 -15.09 -5.68 -6.16
N CYS A 224 -15.21 -5.59 -4.82
CA CYS A 224 -14.24 -5.04 -3.89
C CYS A 224 -14.11 -3.50 -3.95
N SER A 225 -14.96 -2.78 -3.18
CA SER A 225 -14.78 -1.36 -2.87
C SER A 225 -13.52 -1.17 -2.02
N HIS A 226 -12.33 -1.08 -2.67
CA HIS A 226 -11.05 -1.25 -1.98
C HIS A 226 -10.53 0.04 -1.35
N GLY A 227 -10.38 1.11 -2.10
CA GLY A 227 -9.93 2.43 -1.64
C GLY A 227 -11.05 3.44 -1.64
N LEU A 228 -11.04 4.35 -0.68
CA LEU A 228 -11.90 5.53 -0.63
C LEU A 228 -11.05 6.79 -0.58
N SER A 229 -11.44 7.82 -1.34
CA SER A 229 -10.80 9.13 -1.30
C SER A 229 -11.83 10.22 -1.54
N VAL A 230 -11.63 11.39 -0.95
CA VAL A 230 -12.44 12.58 -1.25
C VAL A 230 -11.78 13.30 -2.41
N ASP A 231 -12.41 13.26 -3.58
CA ASP A 231 -11.90 13.92 -4.79
C ASP A 231 -12.29 15.40 -4.77
N THR A 232 -11.30 16.24 -4.52
CA THR A 232 -11.45 17.68 -4.42
C THR A 232 -11.06 18.43 -5.70
N ARG A 233 -10.82 17.74 -6.82
CA ARG A 233 -10.47 18.34 -8.11
C ARG A 233 -11.64 19.06 -8.78
N TYR A 234 -12.85 18.83 -8.30
CA TYR A 234 -14.09 19.41 -8.82
C TYR A 234 -14.67 20.44 -7.85
N ASP A 235 -15.48 21.37 -8.38
CA ASP A 235 -16.14 22.42 -7.58
C ASP A 235 -16.97 21.86 -6.41
N GLN A 236 -17.60 20.72 -6.63
CA GLN A 236 -18.25 19.93 -5.60
C GLN A 236 -17.43 18.65 -5.38
N PRO A 237 -16.85 18.46 -4.19
CA PRO A 237 -16.13 17.25 -3.88
C PRO A 237 -16.99 15.99 -4.05
N LEU A 238 -16.37 14.91 -4.53
CA LEU A 238 -17.03 13.63 -4.73
C LEU A 238 -16.30 12.54 -3.91
N LEU A 239 -17.02 11.48 -3.56
CA LEU A 239 -16.40 10.26 -3.08
C LEU A 239 -15.87 9.48 -4.29
N LEU A 240 -14.57 9.24 -4.33
CA LEU A 240 -13.94 8.37 -5.30
C LEU A 240 -13.66 7.00 -4.69
N VAL A 241 -14.15 5.95 -5.34
CA VAL A 241 -14.05 4.56 -4.90
C VAL A 241 -13.20 3.76 -5.88
N CYS A 242 -12.19 3.06 -5.36
CA CYS A 242 -11.45 2.05 -6.12
C CYS A 242 -12.28 0.76 -6.20
N ASP A 243 -12.93 0.51 -7.32
CA ASP A 243 -13.62 -0.75 -7.60
C ASP A 243 -12.62 -1.75 -8.19
N ARG A 244 -11.84 -2.36 -7.28
CA ARG A 244 -10.57 -3.00 -7.59
C ARG A 244 -10.69 -4.13 -8.60
N GLU A 245 -11.59 -5.08 -8.35
CA GLU A 245 -11.70 -6.26 -9.19
C GLU A 245 -12.43 -5.96 -10.51
N ASN A 246 -13.29 -4.93 -10.54
CA ASN A 246 -13.87 -4.42 -11.78
C ASN A 246 -12.90 -3.49 -12.57
N ARG A 247 -11.69 -3.25 -12.05
CA ARG A 247 -10.63 -2.47 -12.72
C ARG A 247 -11.07 -1.07 -13.13
N ARG A 248 -11.73 -0.36 -12.22
CA ARG A 248 -12.25 0.99 -12.46
C ARG A 248 -12.26 1.82 -11.18
N LEU A 249 -12.36 3.15 -11.36
CA LEU A 249 -12.71 4.06 -10.29
C LEU A 249 -14.16 4.51 -10.47
N CYS A 250 -14.87 4.77 -9.37
CA CYS A 250 -16.27 5.16 -9.40
C CYS A 250 -16.48 6.42 -8.56
N HIS A 251 -17.13 7.43 -9.12
CA HIS A 251 -17.56 8.60 -8.37
C HIS A 251 -18.98 8.43 -7.84
N PHE A 252 -19.15 8.85 -6.59
CA PHE A 252 -20.42 8.96 -5.88
C PHE A 252 -20.51 10.33 -5.20
N ASP A 253 -21.74 10.79 -4.94
CA ASP A 253 -21.91 11.81 -3.90
C ASP A 253 -21.80 11.15 -2.51
N PHE A 254 -21.79 12.00 -1.45
CA PHE A 254 -21.64 11.48 -0.07
C PHE A 254 -22.92 10.86 0.50
N ASP A 255 -24.03 10.86 -0.25
CA ASP A 255 -25.29 10.20 0.10
C ASP A 255 -25.50 8.88 -0.65
N GLY A 256 -24.50 8.48 -1.45
CA GLY A 256 -24.45 7.18 -2.12
C GLY A 256 -25.08 7.15 -3.51
N LYS A 257 -25.34 8.33 -4.12
CA LYS A 257 -25.79 8.40 -5.51
C LYS A 257 -24.57 8.23 -6.44
N PHE A 258 -24.66 7.25 -7.33
CA PHE A 258 -23.66 7.03 -8.37
C PHE A 258 -23.62 8.22 -9.35
N VAL A 259 -22.40 8.70 -9.66
CA VAL A 259 -22.14 9.82 -10.57
C VAL A 259 -21.50 9.35 -11.86
N GLY A 260 -20.47 8.49 -11.82
CA GLY A 260 -19.79 8.02 -13.03
C GLY A 260 -18.67 7.04 -12.77
N ASN A 261 -18.16 6.44 -13.82
CA ASN A 261 -17.01 5.54 -13.81
C ASN A 261 -15.83 6.15 -14.57
N ILE A 262 -14.63 5.81 -14.12
CA ILE A 262 -13.36 6.01 -14.81
C ILE A 262 -12.80 4.62 -15.11
N THR A 263 -12.79 4.23 -16.37
CA THR A 263 -12.45 2.87 -16.81
C THR A 263 -11.13 2.81 -17.60
N SER A 264 -10.43 3.93 -17.76
CA SER A 264 -9.23 4.05 -18.58
C SER A 264 -8.06 3.24 -18.04
N HIS A 265 -7.84 2.05 -18.58
CA HIS A 265 -6.61 1.26 -18.43
C HIS A 265 -6.21 0.88 -17.00
N MET A 266 -7.14 0.81 -16.03
CA MET A 266 -6.85 0.47 -14.65
C MET A 266 -6.40 -0.97 -14.47
N ARG A 267 -5.34 -1.16 -13.66
CA ARG A 267 -4.79 -2.47 -13.28
C ARG A 267 -5.07 -2.79 -11.82
N ARG A 268 -6.34 -3.03 -11.44
CA ARG A 268 -6.79 -3.30 -10.07
C ARG A 268 -6.41 -2.15 -9.12
N PRO A 269 -7.08 -0.97 -9.22
CA PRO A 269 -6.79 0.20 -8.42
C PRO A 269 -7.03 -0.06 -6.93
N CYS A 270 -6.08 0.36 -6.08
CA CYS A 270 -6.14 0.13 -4.64
C CYS A 270 -6.40 1.39 -3.83
N GLN A 271 -5.74 2.49 -4.17
CA GLN A 271 -5.88 3.78 -3.47
C GLN A 271 -5.63 4.93 -4.42
N VAL A 272 -6.21 6.10 -4.10
CA VAL A 272 -6.00 7.35 -4.84
C VAL A 272 -5.59 8.45 -3.87
N SER A 273 -4.62 9.26 -4.28
CA SER A 273 -4.20 10.50 -3.62
C SER A 273 -4.16 11.64 -4.62
N PHE A 274 -4.36 12.88 -4.17
CA PHE A 274 -4.53 14.04 -5.05
C PHE A 274 -3.46 15.11 -4.82
N HIS A 275 -3.07 15.80 -5.91
CA HIS A 275 -2.23 16.97 -5.89
C HIS A 275 -2.69 17.96 -6.97
N GLY A 276 -3.25 19.10 -6.59
CA GLY A 276 -3.87 20.02 -7.52
C GLY A 276 -4.96 19.33 -8.35
N ASP A 277 -4.88 19.46 -9.67
CA ASP A 277 -5.81 18.85 -10.63
C ASP A 277 -5.48 17.38 -10.97
N TYR A 278 -4.52 16.77 -10.30
CA TYR A 278 -4.05 15.43 -10.62
C TYR A 278 -4.40 14.41 -9.53
N ALA A 279 -4.63 13.17 -9.97
CA ALA A 279 -4.84 12.01 -9.12
C ALA A 279 -3.73 10.98 -9.35
N VAL A 280 -3.17 10.46 -8.27
CA VAL A 280 -2.19 9.36 -8.27
C VAL A 280 -2.88 8.10 -7.79
N VAL A 281 -2.88 7.05 -8.60
CA VAL A 281 -3.59 5.80 -8.37
C VAL A 281 -2.57 4.67 -8.20
N SER A 282 -2.54 4.03 -7.04
CA SER A 282 -1.80 2.78 -6.87
C SER A 282 -2.59 1.60 -7.46
N GLU A 283 -1.92 0.76 -8.22
CA GLU A 283 -2.52 -0.37 -8.91
C GLU A 283 -1.82 -1.68 -8.51
N LEU A 284 -2.59 -2.62 -7.99
CA LEU A 284 -2.07 -3.88 -7.43
C LEU A 284 -1.27 -4.69 -8.46
N GLU A 285 -1.51 -4.51 -9.73
CA GLU A 285 -0.78 -5.16 -10.81
C GLU A 285 0.40 -4.31 -11.30
N GLY A 286 1.24 -3.91 -10.33
CA GLY A 286 2.62 -3.46 -10.57
C GLY A 286 2.77 -2.13 -11.29
N ARG A 287 1.97 -1.10 -10.91
CA ARG A 287 2.05 0.24 -11.51
C ARG A 287 1.46 1.31 -10.58
N VAL A 288 1.87 2.55 -10.77
CA VAL A 288 1.17 3.75 -10.30
C VAL A 288 0.82 4.61 -11.51
N THR A 289 -0.45 5.04 -11.60
CA THR A 289 -0.94 5.86 -12.71
C THR A 289 -1.19 7.28 -12.22
N VAL A 290 -0.77 8.27 -12.98
CA VAL A 290 -1.13 9.68 -12.77
C VAL A 290 -2.23 10.05 -13.77
N LEU A 291 -3.35 10.55 -13.25
CA LEU A 291 -4.49 11.04 -14.05
C LEU A 291 -4.57 12.56 -13.94
N ASP A 292 -4.91 13.22 -15.03
CA ASP A 292 -5.31 14.64 -15.03
C ASP A 292 -6.74 14.85 -14.50
N LYS A 293 -7.22 16.10 -14.56
CA LYS A 293 -8.57 16.48 -14.11
C LYS A 293 -9.68 15.81 -14.95
N ASP A 294 -9.41 15.50 -16.21
CA ASP A 294 -10.33 14.80 -17.10
C ASP A 294 -10.25 13.29 -16.95
N ASN A 295 -9.47 12.80 -15.96
CA ASN A 295 -9.19 11.41 -15.69
C ASN A 295 -8.49 10.66 -16.83
N THR A 296 -7.72 11.39 -17.64
CA THR A 296 -6.84 10.83 -18.66
C THR A 296 -5.49 10.48 -18.06
N PRO A 297 -4.94 9.28 -18.30
CA PRO A 297 -3.59 8.94 -17.86
C PRO A 297 -2.54 9.82 -18.54
N VAL A 298 -1.76 10.54 -17.74
CA VAL A 298 -0.65 11.41 -18.20
C VAL A 298 0.72 10.79 -17.94
N ALA A 299 0.83 9.88 -16.96
CA ALA A 299 2.05 9.13 -16.73
C ALA A 299 1.77 7.76 -16.07
N PHE A 300 2.68 6.82 -16.33
CA PHE A 300 2.78 5.55 -15.64
C PHE A 300 4.12 5.46 -14.92
N LEU A 301 4.08 5.24 -13.61
CA LEU A 301 5.26 5.19 -12.76
C LEU A 301 5.49 3.76 -12.32
N GLY A 302 6.75 3.32 -12.35
CA GLY A 302 7.14 1.99 -11.90
C GLY A 302 6.44 0.85 -12.64
N ASP A 303 6.02 1.09 -13.89
CA ASP A 303 5.31 0.09 -14.70
C ASP A 303 6.17 -1.16 -14.90
N ASN A 304 5.75 -2.25 -14.28
CA ASN A 304 6.49 -3.50 -14.30
C ASN A 304 6.15 -4.31 -15.55
N PRO A 305 7.12 -4.56 -16.45
CA PRO A 305 6.88 -5.35 -17.65
C PRO A 305 6.70 -6.84 -17.36
N GLN A 306 7.11 -7.33 -16.17
CA GLN A 306 7.07 -8.74 -15.80
C GLN A 306 5.72 -9.09 -15.14
N LYS A 307 4.74 -9.50 -15.93
CA LYS A 307 3.40 -9.86 -15.45
C LYS A 307 3.37 -10.94 -14.36
N SER A 308 4.35 -11.85 -14.35
CA SER A 308 4.49 -12.86 -13.30
C SER A 308 4.80 -12.31 -11.92
N GLN A 309 5.25 -11.05 -11.85
CA GLN A 309 5.49 -10.33 -10.60
C GLN A 309 4.27 -9.53 -10.13
N TRP A 310 3.24 -9.35 -10.95
CA TRP A 310 2.08 -8.54 -10.60
C TRP A 310 1.25 -9.17 -9.50
N ALA A 311 0.88 -8.37 -8.49
CA ALA A 311 0.13 -8.80 -7.31
C ALA A 311 0.73 -10.04 -6.61
N ASN A 312 2.03 -10.25 -6.73
CA ASN A 312 2.70 -11.42 -6.18
C ASN A 312 3.25 -11.12 -4.77
N TYR A 313 2.51 -11.54 -3.75
CA TYR A 313 2.86 -11.34 -2.35
C TYR A 313 4.17 -12.03 -1.93
N GLN A 314 4.58 -13.09 -2.63
CA GLN A 314 5.76 -13.91 -2.25
C GLN A 314 7.10 -13.28 -2.67
N LEU A 315 7.09 -12.24 -3.49
CA LEU A 315 8.32 -11.56 -3.91
C LEU A 315 8.99 -10.85 -2.74
N ARG A 316 10.31 -10.91 -2.73
CA ARG A 316 11.14 -10.10 -1.84
C ARG A 316 11.44 -8.77 -2.52
N PRO A 317 11.72 -7.68 -1.78
CA PRO A 317 12.10 -6.41 -2.39
C PRO A 317 13.26 -6.51 -3.38
N GLY A 318 14.24 -7.40 -3.14
CA GLY A 318 15.37 -7.65 -4.05
C GLY A 318 15.01 -8.36 -5.36
N ASP A 319 13.86 -9.01 -5.44
CA ASP A 319 13.37 -9.67 -6.66
C ASP A 319 12.72 -8.68 -7.63
N ILE A 320 12.44 -7.46 -7.16
CA ILE A 320 11.71 -6.41 -7.89
C ILE A 320 12.74 -5.35 -8.31
N ALA A 321 12.83 -5.08 -9.62
CA ALA A 321 13.75 -4.07 -10.11
C ALA A 321 13.49 -2.70 -9.47
N THR A 322 14.56 -1.96 -9.17
CA THR A 322 14.45 -0.59 -8.66
C THR A 322 13.66 0.26 -9.66
N ALA A 323 12.85 1.19 -9.18
CA ALA A 323 11.93 2.01 -9.96
C ALA A 323 10.80 1.23 -10.68
N THR A 324 10.54 -0.04 -10.33
CA THR A 324 9.33 -0.77 -10.72
C THR A 324 8.53 -1.21 -9.49
N PHE A 325 7.26 -1.54 -9.65
CA PHE A 325 6.39 -2.07 -8.60
C PHE A 325 5.91 -3.49 -8.93
N SER A 326 5.59 -4.27 -7.91
CA SER A 326 4.97 -5.59 -8.09
C SER A 326 3.49 -5.57 -7.68
N ALA A 327 3.21 -4.94 -6.56
CA ALA A 327 1.88 -4.87 -5.98
C ALA A 327 1.68 -3.52 -5.27
N ALA A 328 1.72 -2.41 -6.04
CA ALA A 328 1.49 -1.08 -5.50
C ALA A 328 0.10 -1.02 -4.85
N HIS A 329 0.06 -1.09 -3.52
CA HIS A 329 -1.17 -1.22 -2.74
C HIS A 329 -1.61 0.11 -2.15
N GLY A 330 -0.68 0.92 -1.65
CA GLY A 330 -0.91 2.27 -1.18
C GLY A 330 -0.09 3.29 -1.94
N CYS A 331 -0.61 4.50 -2.09
CA CYS A 331 0.13 5.64 -2.57
C CYS A 331 -0.30 6.93 -1.86
N TYR A 332 0.62 7.85 -1.77
CA TYR A 332 0.36 9.20 -1.30
C TYR A 332 1.25 10.18 -2.07
N ILE A 333 0.68 11.29 -2.53
CA ILE A 333 1.42 12.40 -3.13
C ILE A 333 1.40 13.58 -2.15
N ASP A 334 2.57 14.11 -1.83
CA ASP A 334 2.70 15.20 -0.86
C ASP A 334 2.62 16.60 -1.51
N GLN A 335 2.77 17.63 -0.70
CA GLN A 335 2.71 19.03 -1.14
C GLN A 335 3.84 19.41 -2.12
N ASN A 336 4.93 18.65 -2.16
CA ASN A 336 6.06 18.86 -3.09
C ASN A 336 5.87 18.05 -4.38
N ALA A 337 4.74 17.36 -4.51
CA ALA A 337 4.46 16.36 -5.54
C ALA A 337 5.41 15.15 -5.51
N ASP A 338 6.08 14.88 -4.38
CA ASP A 338 6.77 13.61 -4.14
C ASP A 338 5.74 12.50 -3.87
N ILE A 339 6.00 11.31 -4.37
CA ILE A 339 5.06 10.18 -4.25
C ILE A 339 5.68 9.09 -3.38
N TYR A 340 4.91 8.62 -2.40
CA TYR A 340 5.23 7.47 -1.57
C TYR A 340 4.37 6.30 -2.00
N VAL A 341 4.99 5.13 -2.16
CA VAL A 341 4.31 3.91 -2.62
C VAL A 341 4.68 2.74 -1.73
N SER A 342 3.68 2.00 -1.26
CA SER A 342 3.87 0.72 -0.60
C SER A 342 3.59 -0.44 -1.54
N ASP A 343 4.57 -1.32 -1.72
CA ASP A 343 4.39 -2.60 -2.38
C ASP A 343 3.95 -3.65 -1.35
N TRP A 344 2.80 -4.26 -1.60
CA TRP A 344 2.28 -5.33 -0.77
C TRP A 344 3.02 -6.64 -1.05
N ASN A 345 3.95 -6.99 -0.16
CA ASN A 345 4.67 -8.27 -0.15
C ASN A 345 5.02 -8.68 1.28
N GLN A 346 5.44 -9.92 1.48
CA GLN A 346 5.59 -10.52 2.81
C GLN A 346 6.65 -9.86 3.71
N VAL A 347 7.59 -9.10 3.15
CA VAL A 347 8.66 -8.43 3.90
C VAL A 347 8.55 -6.90 3.83
N GLY A 348 7.63 -6.39 3.04
CA GLY A 348 7.35 -4.96 2.88
C GLY A 348 8.37 -4.21 2.04
N ARG A 349 7.90 -3.28 1.24
CA ARG A 349 8.74 -2.30 0.53
C ARG A 349 8.04 -0.95 0.46
N ILE A 350 8.77 0.10 0.83
CA ILE A 350 8.35 1.48 0.64
C ILE A 350 9.29 2.14 -0.35
N THR A 351 8.74 2.86 -1.28
CA THR A 351 9.49 3.65 -2.26
C THR A 351 9.04 5.10 -2.21
N LYS A 352 9.98 6.03 -2.00
CA LYS A 352 9.75 7.44 -2.24
C LYS A 352 10.24 7.79 -3.64
N LEU A 353 9.37 8.40 -4.43
CA LEU A 353 9.66 8.98 -5.74
C LEU A 353 9.73 10.49 -5.58
N VAL A 354 10.88 11.08 -5.86
CA VAL A 354 11.11 12.53 -5.79
C VAL A 354 10.86 13.10 -7.18
N ARG A 355 9.98 14.10 -7.28
CA ARG A 355 9.66 14.75 -8.55
C ARG A 355 10.89 15.49 -9.08
N MET A 356 11.20 15.26 -10.34
CA MET A 356 12.26 16.00 -11.02
C MET A 356 11.67 17.29 -11.60
N THR A 357 12.22 18.45 -11.17
CA THR A 357 11.91 19.72 -11.82
C THR A 357 12.73 19.81 -13.10
N THR A 358 12.08 19.93 -14.23
CA THR A 358 12.70 20.19 -15.55
C THR A 358 13.17 21.63 -15.63
#